data_99cf92f82582a4392030fb8863de2ad4
#
_entry.id   99cf92f82582a4392030fb8863de2ad4
#
_cell.length_a   1.000
_cell.length_b   1.000
_cell.length_c   1.000
_cell.angle_alpha   90.00
_cell.angle_beta   90.00
_cell.angle_gamma   90.00
#
_symmetry.space_group_name_H-M   'P 1'
#
loop_
_entity.id
_entity.type
_entity.pdbx_description
1 polymer ?
#
loop_
_entity_poly.entity_id
_entity_poly.type
_entity_poly.pdbx_seq_one_letter_code
_entity_poly.pdbx_strand_id
1 'polypeptide(L)'
;MRKLLRLLATPARWRQYAREASLRSLGMLARLPIVGDVFGRILAQALGPYKARGKWVRLTGKSYLSPSARIWGSGLKIGGRCFLDDDVTVFIRDADCTVVLHERVAIWRGTIMELQKGGRIVIGARTAIQPYCIINSIIGPIEIGSGVQIAAHCSFFSYRHVFSDSTLPIMEQGLESKGGIVIEDDAWIGSGVRVMDGVRIGRGSVIGAGSVVTRDVPANSVAVGAPARVVASRT
;
A
#
# COMPACT_ATOMS: atom_id res chain seq x y z
N MET A 1 8.02 -27.91 -33.78
CA MET A 1 9.09 -28.34 -32.85
C MET A 1 10.44 -27.63 -33.08
N ARG A 2 11.02 -27.55 -34.30
CA ARG A 2 12.33 -26.90 -34.53
C ARG A 2 12.39 -25.38 -34.27
N LYS A 3 11.31 -24.61 -34.42
CA LYS A 3 11.27 -23.18 -34.09
C LYS A 3 11.25 -22.90 -32.56
N LEU A 4 10.67 -23.79 -31.76
CA LEU A 4 10.68 -23.66 -30.27
C LEU A 4 12.08 -23.91 -29.71
N LEU A 5 12.84 -24.86 -30.27
CA LEU A 5 14.20 -25.17 -29.83
C LEU A 5 15.21 -24.05 -30.16
N ARG A 6 15.02 -23.31 -31.26
CA ARG A 6 15.89 -22.14 -31.59
C ARG A 6 15.63 -20.92 -30.71
N LEU A 7 14.42 -20.76 -30.12
CA LEU A 7 14.11 -19.71 -29.21
C LEU A 7 14.72 -19.90 -27.81
N LEU A 8 15.18 -21.11 -27.47
CA LEU A 8 15.78 -21.47 -26.18
C LEU A 8 17.32 -21.43 -26.18
N ALA A 9 17.98 -21.09 -27.29
CA ALA A 9 19.40 -21.36 -27.52
C ALA A 9 20.39 -20.24 -27.17
N THR A 10 20.01 -19.24 -26.31
CA THR A 10 21.04 -18.32 -25.82
C THR A 10 21.43 -18.66 -24.40
N PRO A 11 22.76 -18.67 -24.06
CA PRO A 11 23.25 -18.95 -22.70
C PRO A 11 22.59 -18.09 -21.64
N ALA A 12 22.20 -16.86 -21.98
CA ALA A 12 21.49 -15.95 -21.09
C ALA A 12 20.09 -16.45 -20.71
N ARG A 13 19.34 -17.03 -21.66
CA ARG A 13 18.01 -17.60 -21.40
C ARG A 13 18.09 -18.87 -20.55
N TRP A 14 19.07 -19.74 -20.79
CA TRP A 14 19.29 -20.90 -19.95
C TRP A 14 19.63 -20.52 -18.52
N ARG A 15 20.46 -19.49 -18.29
CA ARG A 15 20.76 -18.98 -16.95
C ARG A 15 19.51 -18.42 -16.29
N GLN A 16 18.64 -17.73 -17.04
CA GLN A 16 17.38 -17.21 -16.51
C GLN A 16 16.43 -18.35 -16.11
N TYR A 17 16.26 -19.39 -16.96
CA TYR A 17 15.43 -20.56 -16.65
C TYR A 17 15.96 -21.33 -15.44
N ALA A 18 17.26 -21.58 -15.36
CA ALA A 18 17.87 -22.25 -14.23
C ALA A 18 17.66 -21.46 -12.93
N ARG A 19 17.83 -20.12 -12.99
CA ARG A 19 17.56 -19.25 -11.85
C ARG A 19 16.09 -19.28 -11.42
N GLU A 20 15.15 -19.24 -12.36
CA GLU A 20 13.72 -19.32 -12.04
C GLU A 20 13.33 -20.68 -11.45
N ALA A 21 13.88 -21.77 -11.97
CA ALA A 21 13.67 -23.11 -11.41
C ALA A 21 14.21 -23.21 -9.98
N SER A 22 15.42 -22.72 -9.72
CA SER A 22 16.00 -22.67 -8.37
C SER A 22 15.17 -21.85 -7.41
N LEU A 23 14.66 -20.68 -7.84
CA LEU A 23 13.79 -19.85 -7.01
C LEU A 23 12.46 -20.54 -6.70
N ARG A 24 11.88 -21.28 -7.64
CA ARG A 24 10.66 -22.06 -7.41
C ARG A 24 10.91 -23.18 -6.40
N SER A 25 12.03 -23.90 -6.50
CA SER A 25 12.41 -24.95 -5.56
C SER A 25 12.61 -24.38 -4.15
N LEU A 26 13.33 -23.27 -4.00
CA LEU A 26 13.48 -22.57 -2.74
C LEU A 26 12.12 -22.11 -2.17
N GLY A 27 11.22 -21.61 -3.01
CA GLY A 27 9.86 -21.24 -2.62
C GLY A 27 9.03 -22.41 -2.11
N MET A 28 9.17 -23.58 -2.69
CA MET A 28 8.51 -24.80 -2.19
C MET A 28 9.06 -25.21 -0.81
N LEU A 29 10.38 -25.23 -0.66
CA LEU A 29 11.03 -25.54 0.63
C LEU A 29 10.69 -24.53 1.73
N ALA A 30 10.54 -23.26 1.37
CA ALA A 30 10.13 -22.21 2.31
C ALA A 30 8.69 -22.37 2.84
N ARG A 31 7.88 -23.26 2.26
CA ARG A 31 6.53 -23.61 2.75
C ARG A 31 6.55 -24.64 3.87
N LEU A 32 7.64 -25.39 4.02
CA LEU A 32 7.74 -26.44 5.01
C LEU A 32 7.75 -25.86 6.43
N PRO A 33 7.12 -26.53 7.42
CA PRO A 33 6.97 -25.99 8.77
C PRO A 33 8.28 -25.91 9.56
N ILE A 34 9.24 -26.82 9.33
CA ILE A 34 10.45 -26.94 10.16
C ILE A 34 11.62 -26.13 9.57
N VAL A 35 11.81 -26.19 8.27
CA VAL A 35 12.97 -25.56 7.59
C VAL A 35 12.61 -24.33 6.77
N GLY A 36 11.33 -23.99 6.71
CA GLY A 36 10.79 -22.96 5.85
C GLY A 36 11.39 -21.59 6.07
N ASP A 37 11.74 -21.23 7.29
CA ASP A 37 12.31 -19.92 7.61
C ASP A 37 13.74 -19.76 7.07
N VAL A 38 14.54 -20.85 7.12
CA VAL A 38 15.90 -20.84 6.54
C VAL A 38 15.84 -20.68 5.03
N PHE A 39 15.05 -21.52 4.35
CA PHE A 39 14.87 -21.41 2.90
C PHE A 39 14.19 -20.11 2.50
N GLY A 40 13.33 -19.59 3.35
CA GLY A 40 12.72 -18.28 3.18
C GLY A 40 13.74 -17.15 3.15
N ARG A 41 14.69 -17.13 4.06
CA ARG A 41 15.78 -16.14 4.12
C ARG A 41 16.69 -16.24 2.89
N ILE A 42 17.06 -17.46 2.50
CA ILE A 42 17.86 -17.71 1.29
C ILE A 42 17.12 -17.20 0.04
N LEU A 43 15.82 -17.52 -0.07
CA LEU A 43 14.99 -17.04 -1.16
C LEU A 43 14.92 -15.51 -1.20
N ALA A 44 14.76 -14.83 -0.06
CA ALA A 44 14.71 -13.37 0.02
C ALA A 44 15.99 -12.72 -0.51
N GLN A 45 17.17 -13.30 -0.17
CA GLN A 45 18.46 -12.85 -0.68
C GLN A 45 18.60 -13.13 -2.18
N ALA A 46 18.20 -14.32 -2.65
CA ALA A 46 18.31 -14.73 -4.05
C ALA A 46 17.38 -13.94 -4.98
N LEU A 47 16.24 -13.47 -4.49
CA LEU A 47 15.30 -12.64 -5.26
C LEU A 47 15.88 -11.26 -5.61
N GLY A 48 16.79 -10.74 -4.80
CA GLY A 48 17.37 -9.42 -4.99
C GLY A 48 16.51 -8.31 -4.36
N PRO A 49 16.92 -7.05 -4.49
CA PRO A 49 16.30 -5.91 -3.80
C PRO A 49 15.01 -5.43 -4.45
N TYR A 50 14.25 -4.65 -3.70
CA TYR A 50 13.09 -3.86 -4.13
C TYR A 50 11.99 -4.73 -4.78
N LYS A 51 11.45 -4.35 -5.92
CA LYS A 51 10.31 -5.03 -6.58
C LYS A 51 10.57 -6.51 -6.89
N ALA A 52 11.81 -6.94 -6.97
CA ALA A 52 12.13 -8.35 -7.17
C ALA A 52 11.64 -9.22 -5.99
N ARG A 53 11.66 -8.68 -4.76
CA ARG A 53 11.14 -9.37 -3.56
C ARG A 53 9.63 -9.58 -3.59
N GLY A 54 8.86 -8.80 -4.33
CA GLY A 54 7.43 -9.02 -4.51
C GLY A 54 7.08 -10.42 -5.04
N LYS A 55 8.05 -11.12 -5.66
CA LYS A 55 7.89 -12.53 -6.06
C LYS A 55 7.82 -13.50 -4.88
N TRP A 56 8.31 -13.09 -3.68
CA TRP A 56 8.29 -13.91 -2.47
C TRP A 56 6.91 -14.47 -2.16
N VAL A 57 5.91 -13.59 -2.07
CA VAL A 57 4.53 -13.97 -1.74
C VAL A 57 3.97 -14.99 -2.71
N ARG A 58 4.26 -14.82 -4.01
CA ARG A 58 3.83 -15.76 -5.06
C ARG A 58 4.51 -17.12 -4.94
N LEU A 59 5.80 -17.14 -4.61
CA LEU A 59 6.59 -18.37 -4.54
C LEU A 59 6.32 -19.17 -3.27
N THR A 60 6.19 -18.47 -2.13
CA THR A 60 6.00 -19.12 -0.82
C THR A 60 4.54 -19.32 -0.44
N GLY A 61 3.62 -18.48 -0.94
CA GLY A 61 2.24 -18.43 -0.49
C GLY A 61 2.05 -17.81 0.90
N LYS A 62 3.15 -17.35 1.56
CA LYS A 62 3.15 -16.71 2.87
C LYS A 62 3.21 -15.18 2.71
N SER A 63 2.85 -14.44 3.76
CA SER A 63 3.09 -13.00 3.82
C SER A 63 4.59 -12.71 4.01
N TYR A 64 5.06 -11.62 3.45
CA TYR A 64 6.43 -11.11 3.60
C TYR A 64 6.41 -9.82 4.41
N LEU A 65 7.18 -9.80 5.49
CA LEU A 65 7.52 -8.59 6.23
C LEU A 65 9.03 -8.40 6.12
N SER A 66 9.46 -7.26 5.59
CA SER A 66 10.87 -6.96 5.53
C SER A 66 11.47 -6.87 6.94
N PRO A 67 12.69 -7.37 7.15
CA PRO A 67 13.39 -7.19 8.44
C PRO A 67 13.62 -5.73 8.83
N SER A 68 13.59 -4.79 7.88
CA SER A 68 13.69 -3.35 8.15
C SER A 68 12.34 -2.66 8.34
N ALA A 69 11.21 -3.39 8.20
CA ALA A 69 9.91 -2.84 8.52
C ALA A 69 9.78 -2.59 10.03
N ARG A 70 9.22 -1.43 10.40
CA ARG A 70 9.10 -0.98 11.80
C ARG A 70 7.63 -0.97 12.19
N ILE A 71 7.26 -1.82 13.14
CA ILE A 71 5.89 -1.91 13.64
C ILE A 71 5.90 -1.59 15.12
N TRP A 72 5.21 -0.52 15.51
CA TRP A 72 5.05 -0.04 16.88
C TRP A 72 3.59 -0.09 17.28
N GLY A 73 3.30 -0.67 18.44
CA GLY A 73 1.95 -0.86 18.96
C GLY A 73 1.34 -2.21 18.58
N SER A 74 0.13 -2.48 19.05
CA SER A 74 -0.51 -3.81 19.03
C SER A 74 -1.71 -3.95 18.08
N GLY A 75 -2.16 -2.89 17.44
CA GLY A 75 -3.40 -2.88 16.65
C GLY A 75 -3.28 -3.37 15.20
N LEU A 76 -2.14 -3.93 14.76
CA LEU A 76 -1.95 -4.38 13.37
C LEU A 76 -2.48 -5.80 13.14
N LYS A 77 -3.39 -5.95 12.17
CA LYS A 77 -3.90 -7.23 11.67
C LYS A 77 -3.53 -7.41 10.21
N ILE A 78 -2.86 -8.51 9.87
CA ILE A 78 -2.36 -8.78 8.52
C ILE A 78 -3.03 -10.04 7.97
N GLY A 79 -3.68 -9.91 6.84
CA GLY A 79 -4.26 -11.00 6.07
C GLY A 79 -3.21 -11.89 5.38
N GLY A 80 -3.69 -12.92 4.69
CA GLY A 80 -2.81 -13.82 3.98
C GLY A 80 -2.13 -13.19 2.76
N ARG A 81 -0.89 -13.63 2.47
CA ARG A 81 -0.14 -13.24 1.27
C ARG A 81 0.11 -11.73 1.13
N CYS A 82 0.20 -11.01 2.23
CA CYS A 82 0.57 -9.60 2.22
C CYS A 82 2.08 -9.42 2.00
N PHE A 83 2.45 -8.25 1.48
CA PHE A 83 3.84 -7.87 1.25
C PHE A 83 4.09 -6.49 1.87
N LEU A 84 4.96 -6.43 2.88
CA LEU A 84 5.46 -5.20 3.49
C LEU A 84 6.96 -5.09 3.19
N ASP A 85 7.33 -4.12 2.36
CA ASP A 85 8.69 -3.92 1.87
C ASP A 85 9.60 -3.22 2.91
N ASP A 86 10.83 -2.93 2.51
CA ASP A 86 11.84 -2.27 3.34
C ASP A 86 11.34 -0.92 3.86
N ASP A 87 11.67 -0.62 5.11
CA ASP A 87 11.41 0.66 5.78
C ASP A 87 9.93 1.07 5.84
N VAL A 88 9.00 0.15 5.62
CA VAL A 88 7.59 0.39 5.92
C VAL A 88 7.46 0.60 7.43
N THR A 89 6.83 1.72 7.81
CA THR A 89 6.60 2.06 9.21
C THR A 89 5.11 2.02 9.52
N VAL A 90 4.72 1.27 10.54
CA VAL A 90 3.37 1.27 11.13
C VAL A 90 3.49 1.73 12.56
N PHE A 91 3.07 2.95 12.85
CA PHE A 91 3.14 3.55 14.17
C PHE A 91 1.73 3.70 14.76
N ILE A 92 1.38 2.81 15.67
CA ILE A 92 0.10 2.76 16.37
C ILE A 92 0.34 3.26 17.79
N ARG A 93 0.00 4.53 18.05
CA ARG A 93 0.29 5.17 19.33
C ARG A 93 -0.61 4.70 20.44
N ASP A 94 -1.92 4.64 20.17
CA ASP A 94 -2.91 4.41 21.21
C ASP A 94 -3.55 3.02 21.04
N ALA A 95 -3.92 2.39 22.13
CA ALA A 95 -4.39 1.00 22.16
C ALA A 95 -5.74 0.75 21.43
N ASP A 96 -6.53 1.80 21.24
CA ASP A 96 -7.80 1.79 20.53
C ASP A 96 -7.65 1.96 19.01
N CYS A 97 -6.42 2.24 18.54
CA CYS A 97 -6.12 2.36 17.12
C CYS A 97 -5.95 0.99 16.45
N THR A 98 -6.37 0.88 15.18
CA THR A 98 -6.26 -0.37 14.43
C THR A 98 -5.85 -0.19 12.98
N VAL A 99 -4.97 -1.08 12.51
CA VAL A 99 -4.63 -1.25 11.09
C VAL A 99 -5.04 -2.64 10.65
N VAL A 100 -5.86 -2.73 9.61
CA VAL A 100 -6.29 -4.02 9.02
C VAL A 100 -5.86 -4.06 7.57
N LEU A 101 -4.96 -4.97 7.26
CA LEU A 101 -4.55 -5.29 5.90
C LEU A 101 -5.25 -6.58 5.48
N HIS A 102 -6.11 -6.52 4.47
CA HIS A 102 -6.77 -7.72 3.94
C HIS A 102 -5.81 -8.55 3.08
N GLU A 103 -6.30 -9.64 2.49
CA GLU A 103 -5.48 -10.59 1.72
C GLU A 103 -4.77 -9.91 0.52
N ARG A 104 -3.50 -10.27 0.31
CA ARG A 104 -2.69 -9.82 -0.85
C ARG A 104 -2.48 -8.30 -0.92
N VAL A 105 -2.55 -7.61 0.20
CA VAL A 105 -2.15 -6.19 0.23
C VAL A 105 -0.64 -6.09 0.07
N ALA A 106 -0.20 -5.15 -0.76
CA ALA A 106 1.22 -4.86 -0.96
C ALA A 106 1.54 -3.41 -0.58
N ILE A 107 2.40 -3.25 0.43
CA ILE A 107 2.89 -1.94 0.89
C ILE A 107 4.38 -1.86 0.53
N TRP A 108 4.71 -0.90 -0.32
CA TRP A 108 6.07 -0.72 -0.80
C TRP A 108 6.88 0.20 0.10
N ARG A 109 8.20 0.15 -0.07
CA ARG A 109 9.22 0.75 0.80
C ARG A 109 8.93 2.18 1.23
N GLY A 110 9.33 2.49 2.46
CA GLY A 110 9.27 3.84 3.00
C GLY A 110 7.86 4.40 3.19
N THR A 111 6.80 3.59 3.03
CA THR A 111 5.43 4.00 3.32
C THR A 111 5.23 4.05 4.83
N ILE A 112 4.60 5.13 5.31
CA ILE A 112 4.33 5.37 6.73
C ILE A 112 2.83 5.34 6.96
N MET A 113 2.41 4.54 7.92
CA MET A 113 1.06 4.53 8.49
C MET A 113 1.15 4.99 9.94
N GLU A 114 0.49 6.09 10.28
CA GLU A 114 0.49 6.64 11.63
C GLU A 114 -0.93 6.78 12.15
N LEU A 115 -1.16 6.31 13.39
CA LEU A 115 -2.46 6.31 14.03
C LEU A 115 -2.40 6.82 15.47
N GLN A 116 -3.37 7.66 15.82
CA GLN A 116 -3.56 8.19 17.16
C GLN A 116 -5.06 8.41 17.41
N LYS A 117 -5.46 8.57 18.67
CA LYS A 117 -6.80 9.01 19.10
C LYS A 117 -7.95 8.22 18.42
N GLY A 118 -7.90 6.90 18.52
CA GLY A 118 -8.90 6.02 17.92
C GLY A 118 -8.82 5.88 16.40
N GLY A 119 -7.72 6.33 15.77
CA GLY A 119 -7.51 6.23 14.33
C GLY A 119 -7.63 4.80 13.83
N ARG A 120 -8.19 4.65 12.63
CA ARG A 120 -8.39 3.35 12.00
C ARG A 120 -7.98 3.39 10.53
N ILE A 121 -7.15 2.43 10.11
CA ILE A 121 -6.79 2.22 8.70
C ILE A 121 -7.24 0.82 8.28
N VAL A 122 -8.05 0.73 7.22
CA VAL A 122 -8.46 -0.54 6.62
C VAL A 122 -8.05 -0.52 5.15
N ILE A 123 -7.33 -1.55 4.70
CA ILE A 123 -6.89 -1.69 3.31
C ILE A 123 -7.44 -2.99 2.76
N GLY A 124 -8.29 -2.88 1.75
CA GLY A 124 -8.98 -3.97 1.07
C GLY A 124 -8.03 -4.88 0.28
N ALA A 125 -8.52 -6.06 -0.02
CA ALA A 125 -7.73 -7.12 -0.65
C ALA A 125 -7.15 -6.70 -2.02
N ARG A 126 -5.94 -7.18 -2.35
CA ARG A 126 -5.25 -6.94 -3.62
C ARG A 126 -4.91 -5.47 -3.90
N THR A 127 -5.01 -4.61 -2.90
CA THR A 127 -4.61 -3.21 -3.00
C THR A 127 -3.09 -3.08 -2.90
N ALA A 128 -2.52 -2.23 -3.75
CA ALA A 128 -1.10 -1.95 -3.78
C ALA A 128 -0.82 -0.46 -3.51
N ILE A 129 0.03 -0.19 -2.53
CA ILE A 129 0.48 1.16 -2.17
C ILE A 129 1.96 1.26 -2.51
N GLN A 130 2.28 2.08 -3.51
CA GLN A 130 3.62 2.27 -4.03
C GLN A 130 4.51 3.05 -3.03
N PRO A 131 5.84 3.15 -3.25
CA PRO A 131 6.77 3.69 -2.26
C PRO A 131 6.46 5.09 -1.76
N TYR A 132 6.86 5.34 -0.51
CA TYR A 132 6.89 6.67 0.11
C TYR A 132 5.52 7.35 0.22
N CYS A 133 4.47 6.58 0.42
CA CYS A 133 3.16 7.11 0.75
C CYS A 133 3.04 7.39 2.25
N ILE A 134 2.19 8.35 2.62
CA ILE A 134 1.86 8.68 4.00
C ILE A 134 0.37 8.48 4.21
N ILE A 135 0.00 7.66 5.19
CA ILE A 135 -1.38 7.37 5.57
C ILE A 135 -1.52 7.70 7.05
N ASN A 136 -2.10 8.84 7.34
CA ASN A 136 -2.16 9.37 8.70
C ASN A 136 -3.62 9.45 9.18
N SER A 137 -3.97 8.53 10.08
CA SER A 137 -5.32 8.39 10.65
C SER A 137 -5.32 8.84 12.11
N ILE A 138 -5.48 10.14 12.30
CA ILE A 138 -5.67 10.75 13.60
C ILE A 138 -7.12 11.21 13.69
N ILE A 139 -7.88 10.75 14.70
CA ILE A 139 -9.31 11.03 14.90
C ILE A 139 -10.22 10.34 13.86
N GLY A 140 -10.07 10.64 12.55
CA GLY A 140 -10.91 10.07 11.49
C GLY A 140 -10.35 8.78 10.89
N PRO A 141 -11.20 7.86 10.41
CA PRO A 141 -10.76 6.62 9.75
C PRO A 141 -10.23 6.88 8.33
N ILE A 142 -9.41 5.93 7.82
CA ILE A 142 -9.05 5.84 6.41
C ILE A 142 -9.41 4.44 5.92
N GLU A 143 -10.35 4.37 5.00
CA GLU A 143 -10.83 3.12 4.41
C GLU A 143 -10.47 3.08 2.93
N ILE A 144 -9.68 2.10 2.54
CA ILE A 144 -9.24 1.87 1.17
C ILE A 144 -9.79 0.53 0.72
N GLY A 145 -10.54 0.53 -0.35
CA GLY A 145 -11.21 -0.64 -0.93
C GLY A 145 -10.25 -1.67 -1.51
N SER A 146 -10.82 -2.67 -2.15
CA SER A 146 -10.10 -3.77 -2.78
C SER A 146 -9.65 -3.41 -4.20
N GLY A 147 -8.49 -3.92 -4.62
CA GLY A 147 -7.97 -3.70 -5.98
C GLY A 147 -7.48 -2.29 -6.26
N VAL A 148 -7.42 -1.42 -5.27
CA VAL A 148 -6.97 -0.03 -5.42
C VAL A 148 -5.49 0.02 -5.74
N GLN A 149 -5.11 0.86 -6.70
CA GLN A 149 -3.72 1.09 -7.08
C GLN A 149 -3.32 2.52 -6.69
N ILE A 150 -2.45 2.64 -5.70
CA ILE A 150 -1.95 3.93 -5.22
C ILE A 150 -0.50 4.08 -5.66
N ALA A 151 -0.24 5.08 -6.51
CA ALA A 151 1.11 5.38 -6.98
C ALA A 151 1.97 6.02 -5.87
N ALA A 152 3.26 6.18 -6.13
CA ALA A 152 4.22 6.68 -5.15
C ALA A 152 3.95 8.12 -4.69
N HIS A 153 4.43 8.45 -3.48
CA HIS A 153 4.40 9.79 -2.89
C HIS A 153 3.00 10.36 -2.65
N CYS A 154 1.98 9.51 -2.47
CA CYS A 154 0.65 9.96 -2.12
C CYS A 154 0.51 10.19 -0.60
N SER A 155 -0.40 11.10 -0.22
CA SER A 155 -0.65 11.44 1.17
C SER A 155 -2.14 11.47 1.48
N PHE A 156 -2.51 10.86 2.60
CA PHE A 156 -3.89 10.74 3.08
C PHE A 156 -3.93 11.21 4.52
N PHE A 157 -4.65 12.29 4.80
CA PHE A 157 -4.78 12.87 6.14
C PHE A 157 -6.25 12.94 6.52
N SER A 158 -6.67 12.14 7.51
CA SER A 158 -8.06 12.07 7.98
C SER A 158 -8.39 13.09 9.06
N TYR A 159 -7.65 14.17 9.14
CA TYR A 159 -7.82 15.25 10.13
C TYR A 159 -7.25 16.56 9.61
N ARG A 160 -7.56 17.64 10.30
CA ARG A 160 -6.94 18.95 10.11
C ARG A 160 -6.79 19.67 11.45
N HIS A 161 -5.93 20.67 11.51
CA HIS A 161 -5.90 21.62 12.62
C HIS A 161 -7.13 22.53 12.57
N VAL A 162 -7.71 22.80 13.74
CA VAL A 162 -8.66 23.88 13.91
C VAL A 162 -7.89 25.21 13.81
N PHE A 163 -8.41 26.15 13.04
CA PHE A 163 -7.76 27.44 12.76
C PHE A 163 -8.74 28.61 12.65
N SER A 164 -9.97 28.41 13.12
CA SER A 164 -11.06 29.39 12.98
C SER A 164 -10.94 30.58 13.92
N ASP A 165 -10.27 30.39 15.07
CA ASP A 165 -10.07 31.47 16.05
C ASP A 165 -8.71 32.17 15.78
N SER A 166 -8.77 33.39 15.25
CA SER A 166 -7.60 34.19 14.97
C SER A 166 -6.90 34.77 16.21
N THR A 167 -7.52 34.64 17.39
CA THR A 167 -6.95 35.13 18.64
C THR A 167 -6.08 34.12 19.37
N LEU A 168 -6.15 32.84 18.96
CA LEU A 168 -5.38 31.74 19.54
C LEU A 168 -4.34 31.19 18.53
N PRO A 169 -3.18 30.77 19.01
CA PRO A 169 -2.25 29.99 18.19
C PRO A 169 -2.91 28.71 17.63
N ILE A 170 -2.66 28.36 16.37
CA ILE A 170 -3.25 27.17 15.73
C ILE A 170 -2.99 25.88 16.53
N MET A 171 -1.78 25.74 17.11
CA MET A 171 -1.41 24.58 17.91
C MET A 171 -2.26 24.39 19.19
N GLU A 172 -2.90 25.45 19.68
CA GLU A 172 -3.74 25.43 20.89
C GLU A 172 -5.22 25.15 20.55
N GLN A 173 -5.64 25.29 19.30
CA GLN A 173 -7.02 25.07 18.88
C GLN A 173 -7.38 23.59 18.67
N GLY A 174 -6.37 22.69 18.64
CA GLY A 174 -6.60 21.26 18.55
C GLY A 174 -6.78 20.74 17.11
N LEU A 175 -7.36 19.56 17.00
CA LEU A 175 -7.57 18.85 15.74
C LEU A 175 -9.05 18.52 15.57
N GLU A 176 -9.51 18.47 14.33
CA GLU A 176 -10.86 18.03 13.96
C GLU A 176 -10.84 17.11 12.76
N SER A 177 -11.89 16.31 12.57
CA SER A 177 -12.12 15.49 11.38
C SER A 177 -13.52 15.68 10.84
N LYS A 178 -13.66 15.61 9.53
CA LYS A 178 -14.94 15.62 8.79
C LYS A 178 -15.48 14.21 8.52
N GLY A 179 -14.94 13.18 9.17
CA GLY A 179 -15.37 11.80 9.04
C GLY A 179 -14.38 10.87 8.36
N GLY A 180 -13.18 11.36 8.02
CA GLY A 180 -12.11 10.54 7.48
C GLY A 180 -12.07 10.46 5.94
N ILE A 181 -11.44 9.42 5.41
CA ILE A 181 -11.25 9.23 3.97
C ILE A 181 -11.78 7.86 3.56
N VAL A 182 -12.52 7.82 2.45
CA VAL A 182 -12.98 6.57 1.84
C VAL A 182 -12.52 6.53 0.38
N ILE A 183 -11.78 5.48 0.02
CA ILE A 183 -11.44 5.17 -1.37
C ILE A 183 -12.11 3.83 -1.70
N GLU A 184 -13.05 3.84 -2.61
CA GLU A 184 -13.78 2.64 -2.98
C GLU A 184 -12.95 1.72 -3.89
N ASP A 185 -13.47 0.50 -4.16
CA ASP A 185 -12.76 -0.51 -4.92
C ASP A 185 -12.34 -0.05 -6.32
N ASP A 186 -11.28 -0.67 -6.87
CA ASP A 186 -10.82 -0.49 -8.26
C ASP A 186 -10.40 0.96 -8.61
N ALA A 187 -10.15 1.82 -7.64
CA ALA A 187 -9.66 3.18 -7.90
C ALA A 187 -8.17 3.20 -8.24
N TRP A 188 -7.78 4.13 -9.09
CA TRP A 188 -6.38 4.42 -9.39
C TRP A 188 -6.01 5.83 -8.94
N ILE A 189 -5.04 5.91 -8.02
CA ILE A 189 -4.53 7.16 -7.47
C ILE A 189 -3.14 7.42 -8.07
N GLY A 190 -3.02 8.46 -8.88
CA GLY A 190 -1.78 8.89 -9.52
C GLY A 190 -0.71 9.34 -8.53
N SER A 191 0.54 9.40 -8.97
CA SER A 191 1.67 9.77 -8.11
C SER A 191 1.54 11.18 -7.52
N GLY A 192 1.92 11.34 -6.24
CA GLY A 192 1.92 12.63 -5.57
C GLY A 192 0.53 13.20 -5.26
N VAL A 193 -0.52 12.40 -5.33
CA VAL A 193 -1.88 12.82 -4.97
C VAL A 193 -1.99 13.04 -3.47
N ARG A 194 -2.70 14.11 -3.09
CA ARG A 194 -3.07 14.39 -1.70
C ARG A 194 -4.57 14.30 -1.55
N VAL A 195 -5.03 13.46 -0.62
CA VAL A 195 -6.46 13.32 -0.31
C VAL A 195 -6.72 13.90 1.07
N MET A 196 -7.64 14.86 1.11
CA MET A 196 -7.98 15.58 2.33
C MET A 196 -9.09 14.88 3.10
N ASP A 197 -9.19 15.20 4.39
CA ASP A 197 -10.21 14.70 5.29
C ASP A 197 -11.64 14.96 4.80
N GLY A 198 -12.53 14.00 5.02
CA GLY A 198 -13.94 14.04 4.62
C GLY A 198 -14.18 13.68 3.16
N VAL A 199 -13.18 13.21 2.41
CA VAL A 199 -13.31 12.89 0.98
C VAL A 199 -13.67 11.43 0.75
N ARG A 200 -14.63 11.21 -0.16
CA ARG A 200 -14.93 9.91 -0.77
C ARG A 200 -14.50 9.89 -2.24
N ILE A 201 -13.70 8.91 -2.62
CA ILE A 201 -13.34 8.61 -4.02
C ILE A 201 -14.10 7.35 -4.43
N GLY A 202 -15.03 7.53 -5.37
CA GLY A 202 -15.95 6.47 -5.82
C GLY A 202 -15.23 5.35 -6.59
N ARG A 203 -15.88 4.20 -6.64
CA ARG A 203 -15.41 2.98 -7.32
C ARG A 203 -14.94 3.25 -8.73
N GLY A 204 -13.82 2.62 -9.12
CA GLY A 204 -13.31 2.69 -10.48
C GLY A 204 -12.81 4.06 -10.92
N SER A 205 -12.72 5.04 -10.03
CA SER A 205 -12.26 6.38 -10.38
C SER A 205 -10.75 6.46 -10.56
N VAL A 206 -10.32 7.44 -11.35
CA VAL A 206 -8.92 7.74 -11.61
C VAL A 206 -8.61 9.16 -11.13
N ILE A 207 -7.61 9.30 -10.28
CA ILE A 207 -7.10 10.59 -9.83
C ILE A 207 -5.75 10.84 -10.51
N GLY A 208 -5.66 11.91 -11.31
CA GLY A 208 -4.43 12.26 -12.01
C GLY A 208 -3.30 12.65 -11.06
N ALA A 209 -2.06 12.41 -11.50
CA ALA A 209 -0.88 12.69 -10.69
C ALA A 209 -0.79 14.16 -10.23
N GLY A 210 -0.28 14.37 -9.00
CA GLY A 210 -0.11 15.70 -8.40
C GLY A 210 -1.41 16.39 -7.97
N SER A 211 -2.56 15.72 -8.07
CA SER A 211 -3.85 16.31 -7.70
C SER A 211 -4.01 16.47 -6.20
N VAL A 212 -4.80 17.48 -5.79
CA VAL A 212 -5.24 17.69 -4.41
C VAL A 212 -6.75 17.49 -4.34
N VAL A 213 -7.19 16.36 -3.77
CA VAL A 213 -8.60 16.00 -3.70
C VAL A 213 -9.20 16.57 -2.43
N THR A 214 -10.09 17.56 -2.59
CA THR A 214 -10.72 18.31 -1.49
C THR A 214 -12.23 18.12 -1.42
N ARG A 215 -12.82 17.37 -2.35
CA ARG A 215 -14.25 17.05 -2.46
C ARG A 215 -14.41 15.64 -3.02
N ASP A 216 -15.57 15.08 -2.81
CA ASP A 216 -15.92 13.76 -3.32
C ASP A 216 -15.76 13.67 -4.83
N VAL A 217 -15.32 12.49 -5.28
CA VAL A 217 -15.18 12.12 -6.70
C VAL A 217 -16.18 11.01 -6.98
N PRO A 218 -17.12 11.20 -7.92
CA PRO A 218 -18.10 10.18 -8.29
C PRO A 218 -17.43 8.90 -8.83
N ALA A 219 -18.13 7.77 -8.74
CA ALA A 219 -17.65 6.52 -9.30
C ALA A 219 -17.37 6.65 -10.81
N ASN A 220 -16.39 5.88 -11.29
CA ASN A 220 -15.98 5.83 -12.71
C ASN A 220 -15.63 7.21 -13.32
N SER A 221 -15.12 8.13 -12.51
CA SER A 221 -14.74 9.47 -12.94
C SER A 221 -13.22 9.61 -13.06
N VAL A 222 -12.78 10.52 -13.92
CA VAL A 222 -11.39 10.97 -13.98
C VAL A 222 -11.32 12.38 -13.41
N ALA A 223 -10.57 12.57 -12.32
CA ALA A 223 -10.39 13.88 -11.67
C ALA A 223 -8.91 14.28 -11.65
N VAL A 224 -8.63 15.56 -11.95
CA VAL A 224 -7.27 16.09 -12.02
C VAL A 224 -7.19 17.51 -11.45
N GLY A 225 -6.01 17.93 -11.02
CA GLY A 225 -5.71 19.32 -10.64
C GLY A 225 -5.63 19.56 -9.13
N ALA A 226 -5.31 20.80 -8.75
CA ALA A 226 -5.24 21.28 -7.38
C ALA A 226 -5.99 22.62 -7.25
N PRO A 227 -7.24 22.59 -6.76
CA PRO A 227 -8.02 21.45 -6.30
C PRO A 227 -8.50 20.56 -7.48
N ALA A 228 -8.63 19.27 -7.22
CA ALA A 228 -9.06 18.30 -8.23
C ALA A 228 -10.50 18.57 -8.70
N ARG A 229 -10.71 18.41 -10.02
CA ARG A 229 -12.02 18.51 -10.67
C ARG A 229 -12.23 17.32 -11.59
N VAL A 230 -13.45 16.83 -11.66
CA VAL A 230 -13.85 15.82 -12.62
C VAL A 230 -13.78 16.41 -14.02
N VAL A 231 -13.03 15.76 -14.91
CA VAL A 231 -12.80 16.20 -16.30
C VAL A 231 -13.35 15.20 -17.31
N ALA A 232 -13.57 13.95 -16.92
CA ALA A 232 -14.11 12.91 -17.78
C ALA A 232 -14.77 11.81 -16.96
N SER A 233 -15.56 10.98 -17.64
CA SER A 233 -16.01 9.68 -17.13
C SER A 233 -15.15 8.57 -17.72
N ARG A 234 -14.90 7.54 -16.94
CA ARG A 234 -14.28 6.30 -17.40
C ARG A 234 -15.37 5.45 -18.06
N THR A 235 -15.31 5.29 -19.36
CA THR A 235 -16.22 4.45 -20.18
C THR A 235 -15.72 3.02 -20.22
#